data_b4d49438726119a0f54c1e49a8519ced
#
_entry.id   b4d49438726119a0f54c1e49a8519ced
#
_cell.length_a   1.000
_cell.length_b   1.000
_cell.length_c   1.000
_cell.angle_alpha   90.00
_cell.angle_beta   90.00
_cell.angle_gamma   90.00
#
_symmetry.space_group_name_H-M   'P 1'
#
loop_
_entity.id
_entity.type
_entity.pdbx_description
1 polymer ?
#
loop_
_entity_poly.entity_id
_entity_poly.type
_entity_poly.pdbx_seq_one_letter_code
_entity_poly.pdbx_strand_id
1 'polypeptide(L)'
;MPLYTKTQRQLLLYEIIYTNHEIIVDELMRRLKVSKKTIQRDIEDLTAAGLIKLVYSRKDNSYTRESATDVISEPEGTHRYAHLKKLRRLTMFMKELSEASDYGYDEKYNCRERYFELFPDVSERTRMRDYEILDKIGYTIRWDEYEKRHIVQGFLYQGREEF
;
A
#
# COMPACT_ATOMS: atom_id res chain seq x y z
N MET A 1 -6.39 -19.63 -8.53
CA MET A 1 -6.45 -18.73 -7.36
C MET A 1 -5.63 -17.48 -7.62
N PRO A 2 -6.17 -16.29 -7.42
CA PRO A 2 -5.38 -15.08 -7.53
C PRO A 2 -4.30 -15.08 -6.45
N LEU A 3 -3.11 -14.61 -6.81
CA LEU A 3 -1.96 -14.55 -5.91
C LEU A 3 -2.19 -13.59 -4.72
N TYR A 4 -2.94 -12.52 -4.98
CA TYR A 4 -3.24 -11.47 -4.00
C TYR A 4 -4.73 -11.16 -3.97
N THR A 5 -5.22 -10.74 -2.81
CA THR A 5 -6.55 -10.13 -2.69
C THR A 5 -6.57 -8.78 -3.43
N LYS A 6 -7.76 -8.26 -3.68
CA LYS A 6 -7.92 -6.93 -4.30
C LYS A 6 -7.14 -5.85 -3.53
N THR A 7 -7.28 -5.81 -2.22
CA THR A 7 -6.58 -4.84 -1.38
C THR A 7 -5.06 -4.99 -1.46
N GLN A 8 -4.56 -6.22 -1.31
CA GLN A 8 -3.12 -6.49 -1.42
C GLN A 8 -2.57 -6.09 -2.78
N ARG A 9 -3.25 -6.43 -3.85
CA ARG A 9 -2.86 -6.07 -5.22
C ARG A 9 -2.84 -4.55 -5.42
N GLN A 10 -3.83 -3.84 -4.91
CA GLN A 10 -3.89 -2.38 -5.00
C GLN A 10 -2.76 -1.70 -4.20
N LEU A 11 -2.40 -2.23 -3.05
CA LEU A 11 -1.26 -1.74 -2.28
C LEU A 11 0.07 -1.98 -3.00
N LEU A 12 0.24 -3.15 -3.60
CA LEU A 12 1.41 -3.45 -4.43
C LEU A 12 1.49 -2.52 -5.64
N LEU A 13 0.38 -2.29 -6.30
CA LEU A 13 0.29 -1.37 -7.44
C LEU A 13 0.66 0.06 -7.02
N TYR A 14 0.13 0.53 -5.89
CA TYR A 14 0.50 1.83 -5.32
C TYR A 14 2.00 1.96 -5.11
N GLU A 15 2.63 0.94 -4.54
CA GLU A 15 4.07 0.92 -4.30
C GLU A 15 4.87 0.98 -5.61
N ILE A 16 4.50 0.18 -6.61
CA ILE A 16 5.13 0.20 -7.93
C ILE A 16 5.02 1.59 -8.56
N ILE A 17 3.84 2.20 -8.50
CA ILE A 17 3.58 3.54 -9.02
C ILE A 17 4.44 4.58 -8.28
N TYR A 18 4.52 4.48 -6.96
CA TYR A 18 5.25 5.44 -6.14
C TYR A 18 6.76 5.39 -6.35
N THR A 19 7.29 4.22 -6.68
CA THR A 19 8.73 3.99 -6.84
C THR A 19 9.24 4.14 -8.27
N ASN A 20 8.33 4.26 -9.25
CA ASN A 20 8.68 4.41 -10.66
C ASN A 20 8.07 5.67 -11.24
N HIS A 21 8.80 6.35 -12.11
CA HIS A 21 8.31 7.55 -12.80
C HIS A 21 7.38 7.19 -13.96
N GLU A 22 7.76 6.20 -14.72
CA GLU A 22 6.98 5.65 -15.83
C GLU A 22 6.56 4.20 -15.52
N ILE A 23 5.30 3.88 -15.75
CA ILE A 23 4.72 2.58 -15.43
C ILE A 23 4.22 1.94 -16.72
N ILE A 24 4.86 0.85 -17.12
CA ILE A 24 4.52 0.10 -18.34
C ILE A 24 3.42 -0.90 -18.03
N VAL A 25 2.30 -0.81 -18.75
CA VAL A 25 1.11 -1.64 -18.50
C VAL A 25 1.41 -3.14 -18.62
N ASP A 26 2.14 -3.55 -19.65
CA ASP A 26 2.47 -4.97 -19.86
C ASP A 26 3.32 -5.53 -18.69
N GLU A 27 4.19 -4.71 -18.13
CA GLU A 27 4.97 -5.09 -16.96
C GLU A 27 4.09 -5.26 -15.72
N LEU A 28 3.13 -4.37 -15.50
CA LEU A 28 2.16 -4.50 -14.41
C LEU A 28 1.34 -5.78 -14.54
N MET A 29 0.86 -6.07 -15.75
CA MET A 29 0.11 -7.30 -16.03
C MET A 29 0.93 -8.55 -15.69
N ARG A 30 2.19 -8.54 -16.07
CA ARG A 30 3.11 -9.66 -15.80
C ARG A 30 3.40 -9.81 -14.30
N ARG A 31 3.71 -8.71 -13.62
CA ARG A 31 4.05 -8.72 -12.19
C ARG A 31 2.88 -9.11 -11.30
N LEU A 32 1.72 -8.52 -11.55
CA LEU A 32 0.52 -8.72 -10.73
C LEU A 32 -0.33 -9.90 -11.22
N LYS A 33 -0.01 -10.48 -12.36
CA LYS A 33 -0.73 -11.61 -12.99
C LYS A 33 -2.22 -11.36 -13.14
N VAL A 34 -2.57 -10.20 -13.67
CA VAL A 34 -3.94 -9.77 -13.91
C VAL A 34 -4.09 -9.13 -15.28
N SER A 35 -5.34 -8.99 -15.74
CA SER A 35 -5.66 -8.35 -17.01
C SER A 35 -5.48 -6.83 -16.95
N LYS A 36 -5.31 -6.20 -18.10
CA LYS A 36 -5.29 -4.74 -18.25
C LYS A 36 -6.54 -4.09 -17.65
N LYS A 37 -7.70 -4.70 -17.82
CA LYS A 37 -8.96 -4.20 -17.26
C LYS A 37 -8.94 -4.18 -15.73
N THR A 38 -8.35 -5.18 -15.09
CA THR A 38 -8.18 -5.23 -13.64
C THR A 38 -7.25 -4.11 -13.18
N ILE A 39 -6.14 -3.90 -13.86
CA ILE A 39 -5.20 -2.80 -13.57
C ILE A 39 -5.89 -1.45 -13.69
N GLN A 40 -6.67 -1.22 -14.74
CA GLN A 40 -7.42 0.03 -14.92
C GLN A 40 -8.39 0.28 -13.76
N ARG A 41 -9.13 -0.74 -13.32
CA ARG A 41 -10.03 -0.63 -12.16
C ARG A 41 -9.30 -0.35 -10.86
N ASP A 42 -8.14 -0.97 -10.67
CA ASP A 42 -7.32 -0.73 -9.48
C ASP A 42 -6.76 0.70 -9.47
N ILE A 43 -6.34 1.21 -10.62
CA ILE A 43 -5.91 2.60 -10.80
C ILE A 43 -7.06 3.58 -10.52
N GLU A 44 -8.28 3.27 -10.99
CA GLU A 44 -9.47 4.07 -10.70
C GLU A 44 -9.74 4.16 -9.20
N ASP A 45 -9.66 3.06 -8.48
CA ASP A 45 -9.84 3.06 -7.02
C ASP A 45 -8.74 3.87 -6.31
N LEU A 46 -7.48 3.67 -6.66
CA LEU A 46 -6.37 4.43 -6.06
C LEU A 46 -6.46 5.94 -6.38
N THR A 47 -6.91 6.27 -7.58
CA THR A 47 -7.16 7.67 -7.98
C THR A 47 -8.32 8.27 -7.19
N ALA A 48 -9.42 7.54 -7.06
CA ALA A 48 -10.57 7.97 -6.26
C ALA A 48 -10.23 8.09 -4.76
N ALA A 49 -9.29 7.29 -4.28
CA ALA A 49 -8.77 7.42 -2.92
C ALA A 49 -7.87 8.65 -2.72
N GLY A 50 -7.54 9.37 -3.77
CA GLY A 50 -6.64 10.53 -3.71
C GLY A 50 -5.17 10.18 -3.54
N LEU A 51 -4.79 8.94 -3.78
CA LEU A 51 -3.44 8.42 -3.54
C LEU A 51 -2.51 8.57 -4.74
N ILE A 52 -3.05 8.52 -5.95
CA ILE A 52 -2.32 8.64 -7.20
C ILE A 52 -3.06 9.52 -8.19
N LYS A 53 -2.30 10.04 -9.15
CA LYS A 53 -2.83 10.64 -10.37
C LYS A 53 -1.93 10.25 -11.52
N LEU A 54 -2.48 9.58 -12.52
CA LEU A 54 -1.74 9.05 -13.66
C LEU A 54 -2.28 9.60 -14.97
N VAL A 55 -1.38 9.80 -15.92
CA VAL A 55 -1.69 10.15 -17.31
C VAL A 55 -1.27 8.96 -18.18
N TYR A 56 -2.22 8.46 -18.97
CA TYR A 56 -1.99 7.33 -19.87
C TYR A 56 -1.48 7.80 -21.23
N SER A 57 -0.41 7.17 -21.72
CA SER A 57 0.09 7.31 -23.07
C SER A 57 -0.33 6.10 -23.90
N ARG A 58 -1.20 6.31 -24.88
CA ARG A 58 -1.63 5.25 -25.80
C ARG A 58 -0.47 4.77 -26.67
N LYS A 59 0.41 5.67 -27.06
CA LYS A 59 1.58 5.38 -27.89
C LYS A 59 2.54 4.40 -27.22
N ASP A 60 2.81 4.63 -25.94
CA ASP A 60 3.81 3.85 -25.19
C ASP A 60 3.17 2.75 -24.34
N ASN A 61 1.84 2.69 -24.30
CA ASN A 61 1.07 1.80 -23.41
C ASN A 61 1.61 1.87 -21.97
N SER A 62 1.74 3.09 -21.49
CA SER A 62 2.32 3.39 -20.17
C SER A 62 1.56 4.50 -19.46
N TYR A 63 1.78 4.59 -18.16
CA TYR A 63 1.30 5.69 -17.32
C TYR A 63 2.47 6.53 -16.80
N THR A 64 2.24 7.84 -16.71
CA THR A 64 3.15 8.78 -16.09
C THR A 64 2.48 9.37 -14.85
N ARG A 65 3.22 9.50 -13.77
CA ARG A 65 2.71 9.99 -12.50
C ARG A 65 2.66 11.52 -12.45
N GLU A 66 1.55 12.05 -11.95
CA GLU A 66 1.37 13.44 -11.55
C GLU A 66 1.12 13.54 -10.04
N SER A 67 0.99 14.76 -9.52
CA SER A 67 0.67 14.99 -8.10
C SER A 67 -0.75 14.52 -7.77
N ALA A 68 -0.88 13.70 -6.74
CA ALA A 68 -2.16 13.21 -6.25
C ALA A 68 -2.98 14.34 -5.60
N THR A 69 -4.31 14.19 -5.60
CA THR A 69 -5.23 15.17 -5.02
C THR A 69 -5.30 15.12 -3.50
N ASP A 70 -4.93 14.00 -2.90
CA ASP A 70 -5.03 13.69 -1.46
C ASP A 70 -6.44 13.83 -0.88
N VAL A 71 -7.45 13.66 -1.72
CA VAL A 71 -8.88 13.73 -1.35
C VAL A 71 -9.62 12.54 -1.92
N ILE A 72 -10.50 11.93 -1.12
CA ILE A 72 -11.38 10.85 -1.59
C ILE A 72 -12.50 11.44 -2.44
N SER A 73 -12.59 10.97 -3.70
CA SER A 73 -13.61 11.38 -4.67
C SER A 73 -14.76 10.37 -4.71
N GLU A 74 -15.40 10.14 -3.58
CA GLU A 74 -16.54 9.24 -3.43
C GLU A 74 -17.45 9.75 -2.31
N PRO A 75 -18.78 9.65 -2.41
CA PRO A 75 -19.68 10.02 -1.32
C PRO A 75 -19.44 9.20 -0.06
N GLU A 76 -19.44 9.87 1.09
CA GLU A 76 -19.36 9.20 2.39
C GLU A 76 -20.53 8.22 2.60
N GLY A 77 -20.29 7.15 3.36
CA GLY A 77 -21.29 6.16 3.70
C GLY A 77 -21.48 5.03 2.68
N THR A 78 -20.79 5.07 1.55
CA THR A 78 -20.81 3.97 0.59
C THR A 78 -19.78 2.89 0.95
N HIS A 79 -20.00 1.66 0.48
CA HIS A 79 -19.00 0.59 0.61
C HIS A 79 -17.70 0.93 -0.09
N ARG A 80 -17.79 1.61 -1.23
CA ARG A 80 -16.61 2.06 -1.97
C ARG A 80 -15.82 3.09 -1.16
N TYR A 81 -16.49 4.07 -0.55
CA TYR A 81 -15.85 5.04 0.33
C TYR A 81 -15.08 4.36 1.47
N ALA A 82 -15.68 3.38 2.13
CA ALA A 82 -15.04 2.62 3.21
C ALA A 82 -13.77 1.88 2.71
N HIS A 83 -13.81 1.30 1.51
CA HIS A 83 -12.66 0.67 0.88
C HIS A 83 -11.54 1.67 0.56
N LEU A 84 -11.89 2.82 -0.01
CA LEU A 84 -10.92 3.87 -0.32
C LEU A 84 -10.27 4.44 0.94
N LYS A 85 -11.05 4.62 2.00
CA LYS A 85 -10.54 5.03 3.31
C LYS A 85 -9.57 4.00 3.90
N LYS A 86 -9.86 2.72 3.76
CA LYS A 86 -8.97 1.61 4.13
C LYS A 86 -7.66 1.65 3.33
N LEU A 87 -7.72 1.87 2.02
CA LEU A 87 -6.52 2.02 1.19
C LEU A 87 -5.64 3.17 1.65
N ARG A 88 -6.24 4.31 1.99
CA ARG A 88 -5.49 5.46 2.52
C ARG A 88 -4.80 5.14 3.85
N ARG A 89 -5.50 4.46 4.76
CA ARG A 89 -4.91 4.03 6.03
C ARG A 89 -3.73 3.09 5.81
N LEU A 90 -3.91 2.06 4.98
CA LEU A 90 -2.86 1.07 4.72
C LEU A 90 -1.66 1.67 3.99
N THR A 91 -1.86 2.53 3.00
CA THR A 91 -0.75 3.19 2.30
C THR A 91 -0.01 4.16 3.19
N MET A 92 -0.69 4.88 4.07
CA MET A 92 -0.06 5.75 5.06
C MET A 92 0.82 4.95 6.03
N PHE A 93 0.32 3.79 6.48
CA PHE A 93 1.10 2.94 7.38
C PHE A 93 2.26 2.24 6.66
N MET A 94 2.11 1.86 5.39
CA MET A 94 3.22 1.38 4.56
C MET A 94 4.37 2.40 4.49
N LYS A 95 4.06 3.67 4.28
CA LYS A 95 5.06 4.75 4.27
C LYS A 95 5.74 4.88 5.62
N GLU A 96 4.98 4.89 6.69
CA GLU A 96 5.50 4.93 8.06
C GLU A 96 6.49 3.80 8.34
N LEU A 97 6.14 2.57 7.95
CA LEU A 97 7.00 1.41 8.11
C LEU A 97 8.27 1.49 7.27
N SER A 98 8.17 1.99 6.04
CA SER A 98 9.32 2.21 5.16
C SER A 98 10.27 3.24 5.73
N GLU A 99 9.77 4.37 6.21
CA GLU A 99 10.57 5.41 6.84
C GLU A 99 11.24 4.93 8.13
N ALA A 100 10.51 4.24 8.99
CA ALA A 100 11.07 3.67 10.22
C ALA A 100 12.20 2.68 9.95
N SER A 101 12.18 2.00 8.81
CA SER A 101 13.23 1.06 8.41
C SER A 101 14.46 1.74 7.84
N ASP A 102 14.29 2.84 7.10
CA ASP A 102 15.40 3.55 6.45
C ASP A 102 16.32 4.29 7.43
N TYR A 103 15.77 4.73 8.56
CA TYR A 103 16.53 5.45 9.59
C TYR A 103 17.25 4.54 10.59
N GLY A 104 17.24 3.23 10.36
CA GLY A 104 17.81 2.27 11.27
C GLY A 104 16.92 2.02 12.48
N TYR A 105 17.40 1.15 13.32
CA TYR A 105 16.65 0.66 14.46
C TYR A 105 16.60 1.70 15.59
N ASP A 106 15.50 2.45 15.64
CA ASP A 106 15.22 3.25 16.83
C ASP A 106 14.70 2.32 17.94
N GLU A 107 15.50 2.15 19.00
CA GLU A 107 15.16 1.32 20.16
C GLU A 107 13.85 1.73 20.83
N LYS A 108 13.41 2.96 20.60
CA LYS A 108 12.16 3.50 21.15
C LYS A 108 10.96 3.30 20.22
N TYR A 109 11.18 2.88 18.97
CA TYR A 109 10.09 2.72 18.02
C TYR A 109 9.18 1.57 18.43
N ASN A 110 7.90 1.88 18.62
CA ASN A 110 6.86 0.91 18.89
C ASN A 110 5.80 0.98 17.79
N CYS A 111 5.79 -0.01 16.92
CA CYS A 111 4.93 -0.06 15.75
C CYS A 111 3.43 -0.01 16.12
N ARG A 112 3.02 -0.70 17.18
CA ARG A 112 1.63 -0.71 17.64
C ARG A 112 1.21 0.65 18.21
N GLU A 113 2.03 1.27 19.02
CA GLU A 113 1.75 2.63 19.54
C GLU A 113 1.66 3.63 18.41
N ARG A 114 2.58 3.56 17.44
CA ARG A 114 2.58 4.45 16.28
C ARG A 114 1.34 4.24 15.41
N TYR A 115 0.88 3.00 15.24
CA TYR A 115 -0.36 2.73 14.51
C TYR A 115 -1.55 3.46 15.14
N PHE A 116 -1.72 3.40 16.46
CA PHE A 116 -2.82 4.07 17.15
C PHE A 116 -2.64 5.58 17.32
N GLU A 117 -1.43 6.09 17.23
CA GLU A 117 -1.19 7.55 17.11
C GLU A 117 -1.70 8.06 15.75
N LEU A 118 -1.43 7.32 14.67
CA LEU A 118 -1.88 7.68 13.33
C LEU A 118 -3.39 7.45 13.13
N PHE A 119 -3.93 6.41 13.76
CA PHE A 119 -5.32 5.97 13.58
C PHE A 119 -6.01 5.76 14.94
N PRO A 120 -6.28 6.83 15.70
CA PRO A 120 -6.81 6.71 17.06
C PRO A 120 -8.21 6.09 17.16
N ASP A 121 -8.99 6.18 16.08
CA ASP A 121 -10.38 5.68 16.05
C ASP A 121 -10.50 4.25 15.54
N VAL A 122 -9.39 3.62 15.20
CA VAL A 122 -9.36 2.25 14.66
C VAL A 122 -9.27 1.23 15.80
N SER A 123 -10.06 0.15 15.71
CA SER A 123 -10.06 -0.92 16.71
C SER A 123 -8.82 -1.81 16.64
N GLU A 124 -8.51 -2.48 17.73
CA GLU A 124 -7.45 -3.49 17.80
C GLU A 124 -7.65 -4.62 16.77
N ARG A 125 -8.88 -5.04 16.57
CA ARG A 125 -9.23 -6.06 15.56
C ARG A 125 -8.88 -5.61 14.14
N THR A 126 -9.16 -4.35 13.82
CA THR A 126 -8.81 -3.78 12.51
C THR A 126 -7.30 -3.66 12.35
N ARG A 127 -6.57 -3.24 13.39
CA ARG A 127 -5.11 -3.24 13.38
C ARG A 127 -4.54 -4.62 13.07
N MET A 128 -5.03 -5.65 13.73
CA MET A 128 -4.56 -7.03 13.47
C MET A 128 -4.81 -7.44 12.03
N ARG A 129 -5.97 -7.12 11.47
CA ARG A 129 -6.29 -7.39 10.06
C ARG A 129 -5.39 -6.61 9.10
N ASP A 130 -5.11 -5.35 9.42
CA ASP A 130 -4.21 -4.52 8.62
C ASP A 130 -2.80 -5.12 8.60
N TYR A 131 -2.30 -5.61 9.73
CA TYR A 131 -1.01 -6.28 9.83
C TYR A 131 -0.96 -7.56 8.98
N GLU A 132 -2.02 -8.35 8.98
CA GLU A 132 -2.11 -9.56 8.13
C GLU A 132 -2.06 -9.21 6.64
N ILE A 133 -2.76 -8.16 6.23
CA ILE A 133 -2.75 -7.69 4.84
C ILE A 133 -1.33 -7.27 4.44
N LEU A 134 -0.67 -6.50 5.29
CA LEU A 134 0.67 -5.98 5.04
C LEU A 134 1.73 -7.09 5.04
N ASP A 135 1.59 -8.07 5.92
CA ASP A 135 2.51 -9.23 5.97
C ASP A 135 2.56 -9.97 4.61
N LYS A 136 1.42 -10.16 3.98
CA LYS A 136 1.32 -10.84 2.67
C LYS A 136 2.00 -10.10 1.52
N ILE A 137 2.26 -8.83 1.67
CA ILE A 137 2.91 -8.01 0.66
C ILE A 137 4.32 -7.56 1.05
N GLY A 138 4.89 -8.17 2.09
CA GLY A 138 6.29 -8.01 2.47
C GLY A 138 6.56 -7.10 3.65
N TYR A 139 5.53 -6.54 4.31
CA TYR A 139 5.68 -5.74 5.52
C TYR A 139 5.39 -6.60 6.75
N THR A 140 6.37 -7.37 7.18
CA THR A 140 6.22 -8.26 8.32
C THR A 140 6.40 -7.50 9.62
N ILE A 141 5.38 -7.52 10.46
CA ILE A 141 5.39 -6.93 11.79
C ILE A 141 5.28 -8.09 12.79
N ARG A 142 6.30 -8.27 13.59
CA ARG A 142 6.38 -9.37 14.55
C ARG A 142 6.56 -8.87 15.97
N TRP A 143 5.98 -9.60 16.92
CA TRP A 143 6.27 -9.43 18.33
C TRP A 143 7.67 -9.95 18.65
N ASP A 144 8.50 -9.12 19.27
CA ASP A 144 9.81 -9.51 19.77
C ASP A 144 9.74 -9.76 21.25
N GLU A 145 9.97 -11.00 21.65
CA GLU A 145 9.91 -11.43 23.06
C GLU A 145 11.03 -10.83 23.92
N TYR A 146 12.16 -10.56 23.31
CA TYR A 146 13.30 -9.99 24.01
C TYR A 146 13.09 -8.49 24.28
N GLU A 147 12.68 -7.76 23.26
CA GLU A 147 12.45 -6.31 23.37
C GLU A 147 11.05 -5.93 23.89
N LYS A 148 10.14 -6.91 23.99
CA LYS A 148 8.76 -6.71 24.43
C LYS A 148 8.00 -5.66 23.64
N ARG A 149 8.19 -5.67 22.34
CA ARG A 149 7.51 -4.77 21.38
C ARG A 149 7.32 -5.41 20.01
N HIS A 150 6.47 -4.81 19.20
CA HIS A 150 6.37 -5.16 17.79
C HIS A 150 7.49 -4.49 17.01
N ILE A 151 8.20 -5.29 16.22
CA ILE A 151 9.25 -4.83 15.32
C ILE A 151 8.87 -5.11 13.87
N VAL A 152 9.37 -4.29 12.97
CA VAL A 152 9.23 -4.48 11.53
C VAL A 152 10.40 -5.32 11.05
N GLN A 153 10.11 -6.44 10.41
CA GLN A 153 11.10 -7.29 9.77
C GLN A 153 10.79 -7.40 8.28
N GLY A 154 11.83 -7.23 7.49
CA GLY A 154 11.71 -7.28 6.04
C GLY A 154 11.35 -5.92 5.44
N PHE A 155 12.01 -5.62 4.36
CA PHE A 155 11.86 -4.38 3.64
C PHE A 155 11.33 -4.66 2.26
N LEU A 156 10.41 -3.85 1.87
CA LEU A 156 9.82 -3.84 0.58
C LEU A 156 10.81 -3.78 -0.55
N TYR A 157 11.79 -2.92 -0.40
CA TYR A 157 12.71 -2.61 -1.47
C TYR A 157 13.79 -3.65 -1.70
N GLN A 158 14.18 -4.39 -0.68
CA GLN A 158 15.29 -5.34 -0.77
C GLN A 158 14.93 -6.68 -1.39
N GLY A 159 13.65 -7.01 -1.46
CA GLY A 159 13.17 -8.28 -2.02
C GLY A 159 12.48 -8.18 -3.37
N ARG A 160 12.36 -6.99 -3.95
CA ARG A 160 11.53 -6.78 -5.14
C ARG A 160 12.28 -6.46 -6.43
N GLU A 161 13.58 -6.49 -6.41
CA GLU A 161 14.37 -6.50 -7.66
C GLU A 161 14.09 -7.76 -8.49
N GLU A 162 13.49 -8.78 -7.88
CA GLU A 162 13.12 -10.04 -8.53
C GLU A 162 11.68 -10.10 -9.06
N PHE A 163 10.98 -9.00 -9.04
CA PHE A 163 9.69 -8.93 -9.70
C PHE A 163 9.82 -8.91 -11.21
#